data_57b078da8fe8a2dad4584cd5842c309c
#
_entry.id   57b078da8fe8a2dad4584cd5842c309c
#
_cell.length_a   1.000
_cell.length_b   1.000
_cell.length_c   1.000
_cell.angle_alpha   90.00
_cell.angle_beta   90.00
_cell.angle_gamma   90.00
#
_symmetry.space_group_name_H-M   'P 1'
#
loop_
_entity.id
_entity.type
_entity.pdbx_description
1 polymer ?
#
loop_
_entity_poly.entity_id
_entity_poly.type
_entity_poly.pdbx_seq_one_letter_code
_entity_poly.pdbx_strand_id
1 'polypeptide(L)'
;MEFRIEKDTMGEVKVPANRYWGAQTERSRNNFKIGPEGSMPIEVIHAFAYLKKAAAHANHELGVLPVEKRDLISLVCDEVLTGQHDSEFPLVIWQTGSGTQSNMNCNEVIANRGHVLQGGSLLDEEKVLNPNDDVNKSQSSNDTYPTAMHIAAYKMTVETTLPGLLHLRNALQTKVEAFKDIVKTGRTHFMDATPLTLGQEFSGYVAQIDYSIRAINNALVVVGELALGGTAVGTGLNTPKGYDVLVAKKIAEFTGLPFITAKNKFEALAAHDAMVELSGALKRSAVSLMKIANDIRMLSSGPRCGIGEIIIPDNEPGSSIMPGKVNPTQPEALTMVCAQVMGNDVTVSIAGSNGHFELNVFKPVIAYNVLQSARLIGDACVSFTDNCAAGIEANLPELKKHLENSLMLVTALNTKIGYYKAAEIAKYAHKNGTTLREAAVGLGHVTNEEYDQYVDPSKMIGSLD
;
A
#
# COMPACT_ATOMS: atom_id res chain seq x y z
N MET A 1 -11.42 -38.83 9.12
CA MET A 1 -10.76 -38.22 7.96
C MET A 1 -9.90 -39.31 7.35
N GLU A 2 -10.03 -39.60 6.08
CA GLU A 2 -9.19 -40.61 5.39
C GLU A 2 -7.87 -39.99 5.03
N PHE A 3 -6.79 -40.82 5.06
CA PHE A 3 -5.42 -40.38 4.73
C PHE A 3 -4.85 -41.29 3.64
N ARG A 4 -3.98 -40.72 2.81
CA ARG A 4 -3.10 -41.43 1.92
C ARG A 4 -1.65 -41.31 2.41
N ILE A 5 -0.79 -42.21 1.98
CA ILE A 5 0.65 -42.16 2.25
C ILE A 5 1.33 -41.50 1.05
N GLU A 6 2.03 -40.42 1.32
CA GLU A 6 2.95 -39.76 0.38
C GLU A 6 4.39 -39.95 0.87
N LYS A 7 5.36 -39.80 -0.02
CA LYS A 7 6.79 -39.97 0.30
C LYS A 7 7.59 -38.76 -0.16
N ASP A 8 8.55 -38.38 0.64
CA ASP A 8 9.62 -37.47 0.27
C ASP A 8 10.99 -38.05 0.68
N THR A 9 12.06 -37.25 0.57
CA THR A 9 13.43 -37.69 0.90
C THR A 9 13.63 -38.05 2.38
N MET A 10 12.67 -37.69 3.25
CA MET A 10 12.70 -37.99 4.69
C MET A 10 11.81 -39.21 5.05
N GLY A 11 11.10 -39.81 4.08
CA GLY A 11 10.26 -40.97 4.26
C GLY A 11 8.77 -40.70 4.12
N GLU A 12 7.95 -41.58 4.70
CA GLU A 12 6.49 -41.57 4.57
C GLU A 12 5.81 -40.46 5.41
N VAL A 13 4.75 -39.89 4.87
CA VAL A 13 3.89 -38.89 5.52
C VAL A 13 2.42 -39.22 5.25
N LYS A 14 1.57 -39.14 6.27
CA LYS A 14 0.12 -39.21 6.14
C LYS A 14 -0.45 -37.87 5.71
N VAL A 15 -1.02 -37.79 4.51
CA VAL A 15 -1.66 -36.62 3.92
C VAL A 15 -3.16 -36.86 3.84
N PRO A 16 -4.04 -35.89 4.12
CA PRO A 16 -5.49 -36.07 3.90
C PRO A 16 -5.80 -36.55 2.47
N ALA A 17 -6.59 -37.60 2.33
CA ALA A 17 -6.75 -38.31 1.07
C ALA A 17 -7.38 -37.44 -0.05
N ASN A 18 -8.17 -36.43 0.32
CA ASN A 18 -8.91 -35.56 -0.58
C ASN A 18 -8.19 -34.25 -0.92
N ARG A 19 -6.93 -34.07 -0.50
CA ARG A 19 -6.16 -32.83 -0.72
C ARG A 19 -5.13 -33.01 -1.84
N TYR A 20 -4.91 -31.93 -2.62
CA TYR A 20 -3.90 -31.93 -3.69
C TYR A 20 -2.48 -31.69 -3.19
N TRP A 21 -2.27 -31.10 -2.00
CA TRP A 21 -0.91 -30.98 -1.47
C TRP A 21 -0.29 -32.35 -1.12
N GLY A 22 1.02 -32.42 -1.05
CA GLY A 22 1.76 -33.64 -0.82
C GLY A 22 2.53 -33.66 0.51
N ALA A 23 3.60 -34.48 0.54
CA ALA A 23 4.39 -34.78 1.73
C ALA A 23 5.08 -33.56 2.31
N GLN A 24 5.70 -32.70 1.49
CA GLN A 24 6.45 -31.56 1.99
C GLN A 24 5.55 -30.49 2.60
N THR A 25 4.40 -30.24 2.00
CA THR A 25 3.38 -29.33 2.56
C THR A 25 2.86 -29.86 3.89
N GLU A 26 2.55 -31.15 4.00
CA GLU A 26 2.03 -31.74 5.23
C GLU A 26 3.08 -31.71 6.37
N ARG A 27 4.36 -31.92 6.05
CA ARG A 27 5.44 -31.73 7.04
C ARG A 27 5.51 -30.29 7.53
N SER A 28 5.39 -29.32 6.64
CA SER A 28 5.40 -27.89 6.99
C SER A 28 4.23 -27.54 7.92
N ARG A 29 3.00 -28.01 7.61
CA ARG A 29 1.83 -27.84 8.47
C ARG A 29 2.04 -28.39 9.88
N ASN A 30 2.72 -29.54 9.99
CA ASN A 30 3.01 -30.17 11.27
C ASN A 30 4.15 -29.49 12.03
N ASN A 31 5.14 -28.94 11.32
CA ASN A 31 6.33 -28.32 11.89
C ASN A 31 6.08 -26.87 12.37
N PHE A 32 5.30 -26.08 11.63
CA PHE A 32 5.11 -24.66 11.90
C PHE A 32 3.67 -24.34 12.33
N LYS A 33 3.40 -24.53 13.63
CA LYS A 33 2.10 -24.19 14.25
C LYS A 33 2.17 -22.81 14.89
N ILE A 34 2.39 -21.78 14.08
CA ILE A 34 2.60 -20.40 14.50
C ILE A 34 1.59 -19.50 13.78
N GLY A 35 0.69 -18.88 14.53
CA GLY A 35 -0.37 -18.04 13.97
C GLY A 35 -1.47 -18.84 13.27
N PRO A 36 -2.37 -18.17 12.53
CA PRO A 36 -3.47 -18.83 11.85
C PRO A 36 -3.01 -19.62 10.63
N GLU A 37 -3.57 -20.83 10.45
CA GLU A 37 -3.38 -21.66 9.25
C GLU A 37 -3.85 -20.88 8.01
N GLY A 38 -3.15 -21.03 6.88
CA GLY A 38 -3.46 -20.32 5.64
C GLY A 38 -3.10 -18.83 5.68
N SER A 39 -2.22 -18.41 6.57
CA SER A 39 -1.81 -16.99 6.66
C SER A 39 -0.82 -16.53 5.57
N MET A 40 -0.30 -17.43 4.73
CA MET A 40 0.45 -17.03 3.54
C MET A 40 -0.50 -16.24 2.61
N PRO A 41 -0.14 -15.00 2.21
CA PRO A 41 -1.02 -14.22 1.34
C PRO A 41 -1.34 -14.95 0.03
N ILE A 42 -2.62 -15.04 -0.31
CA ILE A 42 -3.07 -15.74 -1.52
C ILE A 42 -2.48 -15.12 -2.79
N GLU A 43 -2.18 -13.85 -2.76
CA GLU A 43 -1.53 -13.12 -3.86
C GLU A 43 -0.15 -13.69 -4.18
N VAL A 44 0.58 -14.19 -3.19
CA VAL A 44 1.87 -14.88 -3.40
C VAL A 44 1.63 -16.20 -4.10
N ILE A 45 0.57 -16.93 -3.76
CA ILE A 45 0.20 -18.20 -4.39
C ILE A 45 -0.21 -17.97 -5.85
N HIS A 46 -1.06 -16.98 -6.12
CA HIS A 46 -1.43 -16.62 -7.49
C HIS A 46 -0.19 -16.14 -8.29
N ALA A 47 0.74 -15.44 -7.66
CA ALA A 47 2.01 -15.08 -8.29
C ALA A 47 2.87 -16.32 -8.63
N PHE A 48 2.88 -17.33 -7.76
CA PHE A 48 3.50 -18.64 -8.10
C PHE A 48 2.83 -19.29 -9.31
N ALA A 49 1.51 -19.22 -9.45
CA ALA A 49 0.83 -19.78 -10.60
C ALA A 49 1.26 -19.10 -11.91
N TYR A 50 1.37 -17.76 -11.95
CA TYR A 50 1.98 -17.06 -13.10
C TYR A 50 3.40 -17.52 -13.38
N LEU A 51 4.23 -17.61 -12.34
CA LEU A 51 5.62 -18.04 -12.44
C LEU A 51 5.74 -19.47 -12.97
N LYS A 52 4.98 -20.43 -12.41
CA LYS A 52 5.04 -21.84 -12.81
C LYS A 52 4.56 -22.05 -14.24
N LYS A 53 3.49 -21.34 -14.63
CA LYS A 53 3.04 -21.30 -16.02
C LYS A 53 4.13 -20.78 -16.95
N ALA A 54 4.73 -19.64 -16.62
CA ALA A 54 5.80 -19.04 -17.42
C ALA A 54 7.04 -19.95 -17.50
N ALA A 55 7.43 -20.59 -16.40
CA ALA A 55 8.55 -21.53 -16.34
C ALA A 55 8.30 -22.76 -17.23
N ALA A 56 7.08 -23.32 -17.21
CA ALA A 56 6.73 -24.45 -18.06
C ALA A 56 6.83 -24.08 -19.55
N HIS A 57 6.32 -22.89 -19.94
CA HIS A 57 6.44 -22.41 -21.32
C HIS A 57 7.88 -22.14 -21.74
N ALA A 58 8.68 -21.49 -20.88
CA ALA A 58 10.10 -21.23 -21.17
C ALA A 58 10.92 -22.54 -21.30
N ASN A 59 10.71 -23.50 -20.39
CA ASN A 59 11.37 -24.80 -20.45
C ASN A 59 10.97 -25.60 -21.69
N HIS A 60 9.71 -25.50 -22.14
CA HIS A 60 9.29 -26.11 -23.39
C HIS A 60 9.96 -25.46 -24.60
N GLU A 61 9.94 -24.14 -24.72
CA GLU A 61 10.60 -23.42 -25.83
C GLU A 61 12.09 -23.70 -25.88
N LEU A 62 12.74 -23.93 -24.75
CA LEU A 62 14.16 -24.30 -24.65
C LEU A 62 14.42 -25.81 -24.78
N GLY A 63 13.38 -26.60 -25.09
CA GLY A 63 13.50 -28.02 -25.43
C GLY A 63 13.74 -28.96 -24.22
N VAL A 64 13.53 -28.53 -23.00
CA VAL A 64 13.79 -29.33 -21.78
C VAL A 64 12.52 -29.79 -21.06
N LEU A 65 11.34 -29.44 -21.55
CA LEU A 65 10.04 -29.90 -21.04
C LEU A 65 9.12 -30.28 -22.21
N PRO A 66 8.52 -31.49 -22.24
CA PRO A 66 7.54 -31.90 -23.25
C PRO A 66 6.30 -31.00 -23.27
N VAL A 67 5.67 -30.89 -24.45
CA VAL A 67 4.50 -30.03 -24.66
C VAL A 67 3.31 -30.44 -23.78
N GLU A 68 3.10 -31.75 -23.62
CA GLU A 68 1.99 -32.30 -22.84
C GLU A 68 2.10 -31.91 -21.35
N LYS A 69 3.32 -31.92 -20.82
CA LYS A 69 3.59 -31.49 -19.44
C LYS A 69 3.44 -29.97 -19.28
N ARG A 70 3.93 -29.19 -20.26
CA ARG A 70 3.72 -27.73 -20.29
C ARG A 70 2.24 -27.37 -20.24
N ASP A 71 1.44 -28.01 -21.11
CA ASP A 71 0.01 -27.70 -21.22
C ASP A 71 -0.76 -28.09 -19.95
N LEU A 72 -0.40 -29.23 -19.36
CA LEU A 72 -1.01 -29.70 -18.13
C LEU A 72 -0.67 -28.78 -16.93
N ILE A 73 0.60 -28.37 -16.78
CA ILE A 73 1.01 -27.40 -15.78
C ILE A 73 0.27 -26.07 -15.98
N SER A 74 0.20 -25.60 -17.24
CA SER A 74 -0.47 -24.35 -17.59
C SER A 74 -1.96 -24.37 -17.21
N LEU A 75 -2.65 -25.46 -17.52
CA LEU A 75 -4.07 -25.63 -17.20
C LEU A 75 -4.34 -25.55 -15.69
N VAL A 76 -3.53 -26.25 -14.87
CA VAL A 76 -3.70 -26.20 -13.41
C VAL A 76 -3.35 -24.80 -12.85
N CYS A 77 -2.33 -24.14 -13.41
CA CYS A 77 -2.04 -22.76 -13.01
C CYS A 77 -3.21 -21.82 -13.28
N ASP A 78 -3.92 -22.00 -14.41
CA ASP A 78 -5.12 -21.20 -14.71
C ASP A 78 -6.26 -21.48 -13.72
N GLU A 79 -6.46 -22.75 -13.29
CA GLU A 79 -7.41 -23.07 -12.21
C GLU A 79 -7.03 -22.37 -10.88
N VAL A 80 -5.73 -22.35 -10.52
CA VAL A 80 -5.24 -21.64 -9.31
C VAL A 80 -5.50 -20.15 -9.41
N LEU A 81 -5.23 -19.53 -10.57
CA LEU A 81 -5.43 -18.09 -10.78
C LEU A 81 -6.90 -17.66 -10.67
N THR A 82 -7.84 -18.58 -10.89
CA THR A 82 -9.28 -18.31 -10.70
C THR A 82 -9.77 -18.56 -9.27
N GLY A 83 -8.87 -18.93 -8.35
CA GLY A 83 -9.19 -19.21 -6.94
C GLY A 83 -9.82 -20.58 -6.67
N GLN A 84 -9.94 -21.46 -7.67
CA GLN A 84 -10.58 -22.77 -7.51
C GLN A 84 -9.89 -23.67 -6.47
N HIS A 85 -8.61 -23.43 -6.21
CA HIS A 85 -7.78 -24.25 -5.33
C HIS A 85 -7.21 -23.50 -4.14
N ASP A 86 -7.72 -22.32 -3.77
CA ASP A 86 -7.18 -21.51 -2.67
C ASP A 86 -7.12 -22.28 -1.34
N SER A 87 -8.05 -23.22 -1.10
CA SER A 87 -8.04 -24.08 0.09
C SER A 87 -6.92 -25.13 0.12
N GLU A 88 -6.18 -25.29 -0.97
CA GLU A 88 -5.04 -26.22 -1.06
C GLU A 88 -3.71 -25.59 -0.63
N PHE A 89 -3.72 -24.34 -0.15
CA PHE A 89 -2.56 -23.60 0.30
C PHE A 89 -2.65 -23.23 1.79
N PRO A 90 -2.51 -24.23 2.70
CA PRO A 90 -2.77 -24.06 4.12
C PRO A 90 -1.60 -23.49 4.91
N LEU A 91 -0.47 -23.14 4.27
CA LEU A 91 0.75 -22.81 4.96
C LEU A 91 0.72 -21.43 5.62
N VAL A 92 1.52 -21.29 6.66
CA VAL A 92 1.66 -20.03 7.41
C VAL A 92 2.84 -19.23 6.90
N ILE A 93 2.84 -17.91 7.17
CA ILE A 93 4.01 -17.05 6.88
C ILE A 93 5.23 -17.40 7.72
N TRP A 94 5.02 -17.96 8.92
CA TRP A 94 6.07 -18.36 9.87
C TRP A 94 6.61 -19.74 9.52
N GLN A 95 7.23 -19.87 8.35
CA GLN A 95 7.84 -21.07 7.79
C GLN A 95 9.32 -20.86 7.53
N THR A 96 9.99 -21.75 6.80
CA THR A 96 11.38 -21.51 6.39
C THR A 96 11.49 -20.17 5.64
N GLY A 97 12.47 -19.38 5.99
CA GLY A 97 12.62 -18.00 5.49
C GLY A 97 12.96 -17.90 4.00
N SER A 98 13.37 -19.01 3.37
CA SER A 98 13.54 -19.11 1.91
C SER A 98 12.20 -19.20 1.15
N GLY A 99 11.13 -19.60 1.82
CA GLY A 99 9.82 -19.85 1.22
C GLY A 99 9.70 -21.19 0.49
N THR A 100 10.64 -22.12 0.76
CA THR A 100 10.66 -23.45 0.11
C THR A 100 9.36 -24.19 0.24
N GLN A 101 8.72 -24.17 1.41
CA GLN A 101 7.48 -24.91 1.60
C GLN A 101 6.33 -24.35 0.76
N SER A 102 6.23 -23.03 0.58
CA SER A 102 5.24 -22.43 -0.32
C SER A 102 5.50 -22.78 -1.78
N ASN A 103 6.76 -22.77 -2.21
CA ASN A 103 7.14 -23.24 -3.56
C ASN A 103 6.76 -24.71 -3.76
N MET A 104 7.06 -25.57 -2.80
CA MET A 104 6.73 -27.00 -2.89
C MET A 104 5.22 -27.24 -2.78
N ASN A 105 4.49 -26.48 -1.99
CA ASN A 105 3.03 -26.55 -1.94
C ASN A 105 2.44 -26.31 -3.34
N CYS A 106 2.88 -25.27 -4.04
CA CYS A 106 2.44 -25.03 -5.43
C CYS A 106 2.83 -26.18 -6.35
N ASN A 107 4.07 -26.68 -6.26
CA ASN A 107 4.54 -27.78 -7.09
C ASN A 107 3.70 -29.06 -6.86
N GLU A 108 3.44 -29.41 -5.61
CA GLU A 108 2.65 -30.59 -5.22
C GLU A 108 1.19 -30.48 -5.68
N VAL A 109 0.55 -29.32 -5.47
CA VAL A 109 -0.83 -29.09 -5.93
C VAL A 109 -0.92 -29.17 -7.45
N ILE A 110 0.00 -28.54 -8.17
CA ILE A 110 0.01 -28.58 -9.65
C ILE A 110 0.20 -30.01 -10.15
N ALA A 111 1.15 -30.74 -9.59
CA ALA A 111 1.43 -32.12 -10.01
C ALA A 111 0.25 -33.06 -9.73
N ASN A 112 -0.29 -33.03 -8.53
CA ASN A 112 -1.40 -33.89 -8.10
C ASN A 112 -2.72 -33.56 -8.83
N ARG A 113 -3.05 -32.27 -8.97
CA ARG A 113 -4.24 -31.85 -9.73
C ARG A 113 -4.10 -32.21 -11.21
N GLY A 114 -2.93 -32.00 -11.80
CA GLY A 114 -2.65 -32.38 -13.19
C GLY A 114 -2.84 -33.89 -13.42
N HIS A 115 -2.36 -34.73 -12.50
CA HIS A 115 -2.56 -36.18 -12.58
C HIS A 115 -4.06 -36.56 -12.54
N VAL A 116 -4.83 -35.95 -11.66
CA VAL A 116 -6.30 -36.18 -11.58
C VAL A 116 -7.02 -35.72 -12.87
N LEU A 117 -6.61 -34.61 -13.47
CA LEU A 117 -7.17 -34.14 -14.75
C LEU A 117 -6.91 -35.12 -15.91
N GLN A 118 -5.88 -35.94 -15.83
CA GLN A 118 -5.58 -36.99 -16.79
C GLN A 118 -6.29 -38.34 -16.46
N GLY A 119 -7.18 -38.33 -15.48
CA GLY A 119 -7.94 -39.50 -15.07
C GLY A 119 -7.24 -40.39 -14.02
N GLY A 120 -6.11 -39.97 -13.48
CA GLY A 120 -5.39 -40.66 -12.42
C GLY A 120 -6.02 -40.46 -11.04
N SER A 121 -5.55 -41.24 -10.07
CA SER A 121 -5.95 -41.17 -8.66
C SER A 121 -4.86 -40.58 -7.80
N LEU A 122 -5.22 -39.83 -6.77
CA LEU A 122 -4.24 -39.34 -5.76
C LEU A 122 -3.52 -40.49 -5.03
N LEU A 123 -4.06 -41.71 -5.10
CA LEU A 123 -3.48 -42.93 -4.51
C LEU A 123 -2.43 -43.60 -5.40
N ASP A 124 -2.30 -43.16 -6.66
CA ASP A 124 -1.34 -43.76 -7.59
C ASP A 124 0.10 -43.43 -7.17
N GLU A 125 0.98 -44.42 -7.21
CA GLU A 125 2.41 -44.20 -6.88
C GLU A 125 3.14 -43.40 -7.96
N GLU A 126 2.83 -43.68 -9.23
CA GLU A 126 3.39 -42.97 -10.38
C GLU A 126 2.41 -41.91 -10.86
N LYS A 127 2.87 -40.68 -11.00
CA LYS A 127 2.08 -39.54 -11.45
C LYS A 127 2.61 -38.97 -12.75
N VAL A 128 1.72 -38.41 -13.57
CA VAL A 128 2.07 -37.83 -14.88
C VAL A 128 3.05 -36.67 -14.73
N LEU A 129 2.95 -35.89 -13.66
CA LEU A 129 3.85 -34.79 -13.33
C LEU A 129 4.59 -35.09 -12.03
N ASN A 130 5.91 -34.82 -12.04
CA ASN A 130 6.73 -34.82 -10.83
C ASN A 130 6.87 -33.38 -10.31
N PRO A 131 6.59 -33.13 -9.00
CA PRO A 131 6.70 -31.78 -8.42
C PRO A 131 8.09 -31.15 -8.57
N ASN A 132 9.16 -31.94 -8.43
CA ASN A 132 10.54 -31.45 -8.50
C ASN A 132 11.08 -31.42 -9.94
N ASP A 133 10.90 -32.52 -10.69
CA ASP A 133 11.57 -32.70 -11.99
C ASP A 133 10.83 -32.03 -13.14
N ASP A 134 9.50 -31.83 -13.03
CA ASP A 134 8.69 -31.21 -14.07
C ASP A 134 8.24 -29.82 -13.69
N VAL A 135 7.51 -29.66 -12.57
CA VAL A 135 6.92 -28.37 -12.16
C VAL A 135 7.99 -27.39 -11.69
N ASN A 136 9.01 -27.88 -10.98
CA ASN A 136 10.14 -27.06 -10.49
C ASN A 136 11.37 -27.05 -11.44
N LYS A 137 11.22 -27.55 -12.67
CA LYS A 137 12.32 -27.64 -13.62
C LYS A 137 12.98 -26.27 -13.88
N SER A 138 14.31 -26.25 -13.86
CA SER A 138 15.16 -25.03 -14.02
C SER A 138 14.97 -23.98 -12.91
N GLN A 139 14.51 -24.37 -11.73
CA GLN A 139 14.17 -23.47 -10.63
C GLN A 139 14.76 -23.95 -9.30
N SER A 140 14.89 -23.01 -8.37
CA SER A 140 15.08 -23.23 -6.94
C SER A 140 14.02 -22.46 -6.17
N SER A 141 13.68 -22.86 -4.93
CA SER A 141 12.87 -22.03 -4.06
C SER A 141 13.53 -20.67 -3.80
N ASN A 142 14.85 -20.61 -3.89
CA ASN A 142 15.63 -19.41 -3.60
C ASN A 142 15.40 -18.30 -4.65
N ASP A 143 15.12 -18.64 -5.90
CA ASP A 143 14.79 -17.67 -6.96
C ASP A 143 13.31 -17.59 -7.27
N THR A 144 12.50 -18.65 -7.00
CA THR A 144 11.06 -18.64 -7.25
C THR A 144 10.30 -17.78 -6.24
N TYR A 145 10.60 -17.92 -4.94
CA TYR A 145 9.85 -17.15 -3.92
C TYR A 145 10.04 -15.65 -4.06
N PRO A 146 11.26 -15.09 -4.20
CA PRO A 146 11.43 -13.66 -4.43
C PRO A 146 10.76 -13.19 -5.72
N THR A 147 10.76 -14.01 -6.77
CA THR A 147 10.03 -13.70 -8.00
C THR A 147 8.51 -13.62 -7.77
N ALA A 148 7.93 -14.61 -7.07
CA ALA A 148 6.50 -14.58 -6.71
C ALA A 148 6.17 -13.37 -5.81
N MET A 149 7.02 -13.05 -4.86
CA MET A 149 6.91 -11.88 -3.99
C MET A 149 6.87 -10.57 -4.78
N HIS A 150 7.77 -10.42 -5.77
CA HIS A 150 7.82 -9.25 -6.65
C HIS A 150 6.57 -9.15 -7.54
N ILE A 151 6.13 -10.25 -8.16
CA ILE A 151 4.91 -10.28 -8.97
C ILE A 151 3.70 -9.87 -8.13
N ALA A 152 3.53 -10.45 -6.94
CA ALA A 152 2.42 -10.15 -6.04
C ALA A 152 2.41 -8.69 -5.60
N ALA A 153 3.58 -8.16 -5.19
CA ALA A 153 3.72 -6.77 -4.73
C ALA A 153 3.47 -5.77 -5.87
N TYR A 154 4.04 -6.01 -7.05
CA TYR A 154 3.82 -5.17 -8.22
C TYR A 154 2.33 -5.11 -8.59
N LYS A 155 1.71 -6.28 -8.74
CA LYS A 155 0.31 -6.43 -9.11
C LYS A 155 -0.62 -5.75 -8.09
N MET A 156 -0.46 -6.01 -6.80
CA MET A 156 -1.20 -5.37 -5.72
C MET A 156 -1.08 -3.84 -5.78
N THR A 157 0.13 -3.35 -6.02
CA THR A 157 0.38 -1.90 -6.06
C THR A 157 -0.33 -1.23 -7.23
N VAL A 158 -0.26 -1.80 -8.44
CA VAL A 158 -0.89 -1.20 -9.63
C VAL A 158 -2.39 -1.41 -9.71
N GLU A 159 -2.91 -2.49 -9.12
CA GLU A 159 -4.35 -2.82 -9.20
C GLU A 159 -5.16 -2.28 -8.01
N THR A 160 -4.52 -2.01 -6.87
CA THR A 160 -5.23 -1.59 -5.65
C THR A 160 -4.68 -0.29 -5.08
N THR A 161 -3.37 -0.21 -4.83
CA THR A 161 -2.78 0.94 -4.12
C THR A 161 -2.84 2.23 -4.94
N LEU A 162 -2.31 2.20 -6.16
CA LEU A 162 -2.28 3.38 -7.04
C LEU A 162 -3.66 3.85 -7.44
N PRO A 163 -4.62 2.98 -7.82
CA PRO A 163 -5.99 3.40 -8.08
C PRO A 163 -6.66 4.07 -6.88
N GLY A 164 -6.48 3.52 -5.66
CA GLY A 164 -7.03 4.10 -4.44
C GLY A 164 -6.45 5.49 -4.14
N LEU A 165 -5.13 5.66 -4.23
CA LEU A 165 -4.48 6.95 -4.06
C LEU A 165 -4.95 7.97 -5.12
N LEU A 166 -5.07 7.54 -6.38
CA LEU A 166 -5.53 8.41 -7.46
C LEU A 166 -6.99 8.83 -7.28
N HIS A 167 -7.84 7.92 -6.79
CA HIS A 167 -9.24 8.21 -6.48
C HIS A 167 -9.35 9.30 -5.41
N LEU A 168 -8.61 9.17 -4.30
CA LEU A 168 -8.56 10.19 -3.25
C LEU A 168 -7.98 11.52 -3.75
N ARG A 169 -6.87 11.46 -4.51
CA ARG A 169 -6.23 12.64 -5.11
C ARG A 169 -7.23 13.46 -5.95
N ASN A 170 -8.01 12.77 -6.78
CA ASN A 170 -8.97 13.43 -7.68
C ASN A 170 -10.15 14.04 -6.92
N ALA A 171 -10.65 13.36 -5.89
CA ALA A 171 -11.70 13.93 -5.02
C ALA A 171 -11.22 15.19 -4.30
N LEU A 172 -10.00 15.19 -3.76
CA LEU A 172 -9.41 16.37 -3.14
C LEU A 172 -9.15 17.49 -4.13
N GLN A 173 -8.73 17.18 -5.37
CA GLN A 173 -8.59 18.20 -6.43
C GLN A 173 -9.93 18.89 -6.76
N THR A 174 -11.02 18.15 -6.76
CA THR A 174 -12.36 18.74 -6.91
C THR A 174 -12.66 19.73 -5.78
N LYS A 175 -12.22 19.44 -4.55
CA LYS A 175 -12.38 20.37 -3.42
C LYS A 175 -11.46 21.59 -3.53
N VAL A 176 -10.24 21.43 -4.07
CA VAL A 176 -9.36 22.59 -4.39
C VAL A 176 -10.09 23.60 -5.25
N GLU A 177 -10.70 23.15 -6.33
CA GLU A 177 -11.42 24.03 -7.25
C GLU A 177 -12.68 24.63 -6.60
N ALA A 178 -13.46 23.82 -5.88
CA ALA A 178 -14.68 24.29 -5.21
C ALA A 178 -14.39 25.32 -4.10
N PHE A 179 -13.24 25.26 -3.48
CA PHE A 179 -12.88 26.10 -2.33
C PHE A 179 -11.83 27.17 -2.63
N LYS A 180 -11.47 27.37 -3.89
CA LYS A 180 -10.39 28.26 -4.32
C LYS A 180 -10.56 29.73 -3.88
N ASP A 181 -11.80 30.19 -3.78
CA ASP A 181 -12.13 31.59 -3.45
C ASP A 181 -12.58 31.75 -1.97
N ILE A 182 -12.56 30.69 -1.17
CA ILE A 182 -12.98 30.72 0.23
C ILE A 182 -11.80 31.08 1.11
N VAL A 183 -11.69 32.35 1.48
CA VAL A 183 -10.66 32.87 2.36
C VAL A 183 -10.91 32.43 3.80
N LYS A 184 -9.87 31.96 4.48
CA LYS A 184 -9.91 31.48 5.86
C LYS A 184 -8.70 31.93 6.65
N THR A 185 -8.79 31.83 7.98
CA THR A 185 -7.64 31.98 8.88
C THR A 185 -6.68 30.80 8.69
N GLY A 186 -5.42 31.10 8.39
CA GLY A 186 -4.34 30.09 8.46
C GLY A 186 -4.01 29.75 9.92
N ARG A 187 -3.40 28.58 10.15
CA ARG A 187 -2.91 28.16 11.47
C ARG A 187 -1.51 27.57 11.37
N THR A 188 -0.61 28.06 12.20
CA THR A 188 0.71 27.48 12.45
C THR A 188 0.87 27.29 13.95
N HIS A 189 1.46 26.17 14.40
CA HIS A 189 1.54 25.81 15.83
C HIS A 189 0.18 25.74 16.55
N PHE A 190 -0.92 25.47 15.82
CA PHE A 190 -2.30 25.65 16.28
C PHE A 190 -2.69 27.09 16.68
N MET A 191 -1.86 28.05 16.38
CA MET A 191 -2.13 29.47 16.60
C MET A 191 -2.58 30.13 15.30
N ASP A 192 -3.38 31.20 15.44
CA ASP A 192 -3.84 31.99 14.29
C ASP A 192 -2.67 32.55 13.49
N ALA A 193 -2.76 32.47 12.19
CA ALA A 193 -1.77 32.95 11.25
C ALA A 193 -2.44 33.80 10.15
N THR A 194 -1.65 34.23 9.17
CA THR A 194 -2.15 35.01 8.02
C THR A 194 -3.13 34.18 7.20
N PRO A 195 -4.05 34.83 6.47
CA PRO A 195 -5.05 34.16 5.63
C PRO A 195 -4.44 33.34 4.50
N LEU A 196 -5.19 32.33 4.11
CA LEU A 196 -5.06 31.58 2.85
C LEU A 196 -6.48 31.21 2.40
N THR A 197 -6.62 30.61 1.22
CA THR A 197 -7.92 30.00 0.86
C THR A 197 -7.98 28.54 1.34
N LEU A 198 -9.21 28.05 1.57
CA LEU A 198 -9.45 26.63 1.87
C LEU A 198 -8.98 25.76 0.67
N GLY A 199 -9.12 26.24 -0.57
CA GLY A 199 -8.57 25.58 -1.75
C GLY A 199 -7.05 25.47 -1.72
N GLN A 200 -6.32 26.53 -1.29
CA GLN A 200 -4.86 26.48 -1.11
C GLN A 200 -4.46 25.45 -0.05
N GLU A 201 -5.18 25.34 1.06
CA GLU A 201 -4.94 24.33 2.09
C GLU A 201 -5.10 22.90 1.51
N PHE A 202 -6.18 22.64 0.78
CA PHE A 202 -6.42 21.35 0.13
C PHE A 202 -5.43 21.03 -1.00
N SER A 203 -4.90 22.04 -1.70
CA SER A 203 -3.88 21.85 -2.74
C SER A 203 -2.60 21.23 -2.18
N GLY A 204 -2.26 21.53 -0.93
CA GLY A 204 -1.16 20.90 -0.22
C GLY A 204 -1.38 19.39 -0.05
N TYR A 205 -2.61 18.96 0.23
CA TYR A 205 -2.96 17.54 0.34
C TYR A 205 -2.84 16.82 -1.00
N VAL A 206 -3.31 17.44 -2.07
CA VAL A 206 -3.17 16.91 -3.44
C VAL A 206 -1.70 16.72 -3.78
N ALA A 207 -0.86 17.72 -3.55
CA ALA A 207 0.57 17.65 -3.82
C ALA A 207 1.27 16.52 -3.03
N GLN A 208 0.88 16.28 -1.76
CA GLN A 208 1.40 15.18 -0.95
C GLN A 208 1.08 13.81 -1.57
N ILE A 209 -0.12 13.63 -2.12
CA ILE A 209 -0.53 12.38 -2.77
C ILE A 209 0.18 12.22 -4.12
N ASP A 210 0.29 13.27 -4.93
CA ASP A 210 1.04 13.25 -6.20
C ASP A 210 2.50 12.81 -5.99
N TYR A 211 3.15 13.34 -4.95
CA TYR A 211 4.51 12.92 -4.59
C TYR A 211 4.58 11.48 -4.06
N SER A 212 3.53 11.00 -3.42
CA SER A 212 3.43 9.61 -2.97
C SER A 212 3.29 8.64 -4.14
N ILE A 213 2.42 8.95 -5.09
CA ILE A 213 2.26 8.19 -6.34
C ILE A 213 3.59 8.13 -7.12
N ARG A 214 4.30 9.26 -7.22
CA ARG A 214 5.61 9.30 -7.87
C ARG A 214 6.63 8.41 -7.17
N ALA A 215 6.70 8.44 -5.84
CA ALA A 215 7.64 7.61 -5.09
C ALA A 215 7.36 6.11 -5.26
N ILE A 216 6.08 5.70 -5.25
CA ILE A 216 5.67 4.32 -5.50
C ILE A 216 6.05 3.89 -6.93
N ASN A 217 5.76 4.70 -7.94
CA ASN A 217 6.12 4.40 -9.33
C ASN A 217 7.64 4.24 -9.51
N ASN A 218 8.45 5.04 -8.82
CA ASN A 218 9.91 4.91 -8.86
C ASN A 218 10.36 3.56 -8.26
N ALA A 219 9.79 3.15 -7.13
CA ALA A 219 10.10 1.86 -6.50
C ALA A 219 9.69 0.66 -7.37
N LEU A 220 8.58 0.76 -8.10
CA LEU A 220 8.11 -0.30 -9.00
C LEU A 220 9.11 -0.65 -10.11
N VAL A 221 10.00 0.27 -10.50
CA VAL A 221 11.01 0.01 -11.52
C VAL A 221 11.90 -1.17 -11.11
N VAL A 222 12.37 -1.18 -9.88
CA VAL A 222 13.25 -2.25 -9.36
C VAL A 222 12.45 -3.49 -8.95
N VAL A 223 11.22 -3.32 -8.43
CA VAL A 223 10.31 -4.46 -8.17
C VAL A 223 9.99 -5.23 -9.46
N GLY A 224 10.03 -4.58 -10.63
CA GLY A 224 9.87 -5.22 -11.94
C GLY A 224 11.03 -6.14 -12.35
N GLU A 225 12.17 -6.13 -11.65
CA GLU A 225 13.33 -7.00 -11.92
C GLU A 225 13.20 -8.33 -11.16
N LEU A 226 13.23 -9.47 -11.86
CA LEU A 226 12.92 -10.79 -11.30
C LEU A 226 14.16 -11.64 -11.07
N ALA A 227 14.20 -12.31 -9.90
CA ALA A 227 15.30 -13.20 -9.49
C ALA A 227 15.35 -14.52 -10.28
N LEU A 228 14.24 -14.94 -10.88
CA LEU A 228 14.10 -16.25 -11.53
C LEU A 228 15.17 -16.47 -12.61
N GLY A 229 15.76 -17.66 -12.57
CA GLY A 229 16.93 -18.02 -13.37
C GLY A 229 18.26 -17.96 -12.61
N GLY A 230 18.27 -17.40 -11.37
CA GLY A 230 19.44 -17.44 -10.49
C GLY A 230 19.66 -18.80 -9.81
N THR A 231 18.60 -19.59 -9.70
CA THR A 231 18.54 -20.89 -9.03
C THR A 231 19.00 -20.82 -7.55
N ALA A 232 19.97 -21.66 -7.15
CA ALA A 232 20.31 -21.84 -5.74
C ALA A 232 21.02 -20.63 -5.10
N VAL A 233 21.97 -20.02 -5.81
CA VAL A 233 22.87 -18.97 -5.28
C VAL A 233 23.10 -17.80 -6.26
N GLY A 234 22.41 -17.77 -7.38
CA GLY A 234 22.54 -16.70 -8.38
C GLY A 234 23.32 -17.07 -9.65
N THR A 235 23.90 -18.26 -9.71
CA THR A 235 24.74 -18.72 -10.84
C THR A 235 23.96 -19.32 -12.02
N GLY A 236 22.66 -19.59 -11.83
CA GLY A 236 21.83 -20.24 -12.84
C GLY A 236 22.15 -21.71 -13.08
N LEU A 237 22.68 -22.40 -12.07
CA LEU A 237 23.01 -23.84 -12.17
C LEU A 237 21.77 -24.64 -12.60
N ASN A 238 21.97 -25.54 -13.57
CA ASN A 238 20.95 -26.42 -14.13
C ASN A 238 19.84 -25.72 -14.95
N THR A 239 20.04 -24.48 -15.37
CA THR A 239 19.13 -23.81 -16.31
C THR A 239 19.66 -23.90 -17.74
N PRO A 240 18.81 -24.04 -18.77
CA PRO A 240 19.22 -23.85 -20.16
C PRO A 240 19.61 -22.40 -20.43
N LYS A 241 20.50 -22.18 -21.39
CA LYS A 241 20.97 -20.83 -21.75
C LYS A 241 19.81 -19.93 -22.18
N GLY A 242 19.71 -18.75 -21.59
CA GLY A 242 18.67 -17.75 -21.89
C GLY A 242 17.33 -17.97 -21.15
N TYR A 243 17.26 -18.94 -20.25
CA TYR A 243 16.07 -19.24 -19.46
C TYR A 243 15.60 -18.02 -18.65
N ASP A 244 16.51 -17.34 -17.98
CA ASP A 244 16.22 -16.18 -17.13
C ASP A 244 15.53 -15.02 -17.88
N VAL A 245 16.00 -14.73 -19.09
CA VAL A 245 15.40 -13.70 -19.96
C VAL A 245 14.05 -14.16 -20.49
N LEU A 246 13.97 -15.41 -20.97
CA LEU A 246 12.75 -15.94 -21.56
C LEU A 246 11.62 -16.09 -20.53
N VAL A 247 11.91 -16.60 -19.34
CA VAL A 247 10.90 -16.79 -18.31
C VAL A 247 10.36 -15.46 -17.78
N ALA A 248 11.21 -14.44 -17.63
CA ALA A 248 10.77 -13.10 -17.27
C ALA A 248 9.85 -12.49 -18.34
N LYS A 249 10.20 -12.69 -19.63
CA LYS A 249 9.34 -12.29 -20.75
C LYS A 249 7.97 -12.99 -20.72
N LYS A 250 7.92 -14.30 -20.43
CA LYS A 250 6.67 -15.05 -20.31
C LYS A 250 5.83 -14.57 -19.10
N ILE A 251 6.47 -14.24 -17.98
CA ILE A 251 5.76 -13.63 -16.85
C ILE A 251 5.15 -12.29 -17.26
N ALA A 252 5.89 -11.44 -17.96
CA ALA A 252 5.37 -10.18 -18.49
C ALA A 252 4.18 -10.38 -19.45
N GLU A 253 4.26 -11.36 -20.35
CA GLU A 253 3.18 -11.71 -21.28
C GLU A 253 1.91 -12.15 -20.54
N PHE A 254 2.02 -13.04 -19.55
CA PHE A 254 0.86 -13.59 -18.83
C PHE A 254 0.24 -12.63 -17.81
N THR A 255 1.04 -11.72 -17.24
CA THR A 255 0.54 -10.72 -16.26
C THR A 255 0.12 -9.41 -16.91
N GLY A 256 0.58 -9.11 -18.12
CA GLY A 256 0.43 -7.79 -18.75
C GLY A 256 1.26 -6.69 -18.08
N LEU A 257 2.26 -7.07 -17.24
CA LEU A 257 3.07 -6.15 -16.46
C LEU A 257 4.53 -6.14 -16.95
N PRO A 258 5.29 -5.05 -16.78
CA PRO A 258 6.60 -4.87 -17.42
C PRO A 258 7.75 -5.56 -16.68
N PHE A 259 7.62 -6.85 -16.41
CA PHE A 259 8.65 -7.63 -15.76
C PHE A 259 9.84 -7.92 -16.68
N ILE A 260 11.04 -7.85 -16.14
CA ILE A 260 12.31 -8.19 -16.79
C ILE A 260 13.16 -9.06 -15.87
N THR A 261 14.18 -9.71 -16.45
CA THR A 261 15.16 -10.44 -15.65
C THR A 261 16.03 -9.46 -14.85
N ALA A 262 16.30 -9.78 -13.56
CA ALA A 262 17.16 -8.95 -12.73
C ALA A 262 18.59 -8.90 -13.31
N LYS A 263 19.18 -7.71 -13.28
CA LYS A 263 20.55 -7.45 -13.76
C LYS A 263 21.61 -8.21 -12.96
N ASN A 264 21.34 -8.42 -11.68
CA ASN A 264 22.23 -9.13 -10.77
C ASN A 264 21.43 -10.16 -9.96
N LYS A 265 21.60 -11.46 -10.28
CA LYS A 265 20.91 -12.55 -9.62
C LYS A 265 21.41 -12.81 -8.19
N PHE A 266 22.64 -12.43 -7.86
CA PHE A 266 23.20 -12.59 -6.52
C PHE A 266 22.53 -11.62 -5.53
N GLU A 267 22.37 -10.37 -5.93
CA GLU A 267 21.60 -9.38 -5.15
C GLU A 267 20.13 -9.80 -5.02
N ALA A 268 19.51 -10.21 -6.13
CA ALA A 268 18.09 -10.57 -6.16
C ALA A 268 17.71 -11.77 -5.28
N LEU A 269 18.68 -12.63 -4.90
CA LEU A 269 18.47 -13.75 -3.97
C LEU A 269 18.86 -13.40 -2.54
N ALA A 270 19.95 -12.64 -2.36
CA ALA A 270 20.57 -12.39 -1.06
C ALA A 270 20.04 -11.15 -0.35
N ALA A 271 19.48 -10.21 -1.10
CA ALA A 271 18.89 -8.97 -0.61
C ALA A 271 17.48 -8.78 -1.18
N HIS A 272 16.69 -7.92 -0.57
CA HIS A 272 15.35 -7.57 -1.05
C HIS A 272 15.14 -6.06 -0.99
N ASP A 273 16.16 -5.32 -1.45
CA ASP A 273 16.20 -3.85 -1.42
C ASP A 273 15.03 -3.25 -2.21
N ALA A 274 14.60 -3.87 -3.31
CA ALA A 274 13.41 -3.48 -4.06
C ALA A 274 12.12 -3.49 -3.20
N MET A 275 11.97 -4.50 -2.35
CA MET A 275 10.82 -4.60 -1.45
C MET A 275 10.92 -3.61 -0.28
N VAL A 276 12.14 -3.34 0.20
CA VAL A 276 12.40 -2.32 1.22
C VAL A 276 12.12 -0.92 0.66
N GLU A 277 12.52 -0.63 -0.58
CA GLU A 277 12.22 0.64 -1.26
C GLU A 277 10.72 0.84 -1.44
N LEU A 278 9.99 -0.19 -1.92
CA LEU A 278 8.53 -0.12 -2.05
C LEU A 278 7.86 0.10 -0.68
N SER A 279 8.28 -0.63 0.35
CA SER A 279 7.80 -0.44 1.72
C SER A 279 8.03 1.00 2.21
N GLY A 280 9.21 1.56 1.96
CA GLY A 280 9.54 2.95 2.28
C GLY A 280 8.65 3.96 1.55
N ALA A 281 8.30 3.70 0.29
CA ALA A 281 7.39 4.53 -0.49
C ALA A 281 5.93 4.44 0.04
N LEU A 282 5.48 3.24 0.44
CA LEU A 282 4.19 3.03 1.09
C LEU A 282 4.13 3.73 2.45
N LYS A 283 5.17 3.61 3.28
CA LYS A 283 5.28 4.36 4.54
C LYS A 283 5.22 5.87 4.31
N ARG A 284 5.94 6.41 3.32
CA ARG A 284 5.86 7.82 2.97
C ARG A 284 4.42 8.24 2.66
N SER A 285 3.69 7.42 1.91
CA SER A 285 2.27 7.67 1.63
C SER A 285 1.43 7.68 2.91
N ALA A 286 1.68 6.73 3.82
CA ALA A 286 1.01 6.68 5.13
C ALA A 286 1.28 7.95 5.97
N VAL A 287 2.51 8.48 5.96
CA VAL A 287 2.85 9.75 6.65
C VAL A 287 2.02 10.92 6.09
N SER A 288 1.89 11.02 4.76
CA SER A 288 1.08 12.06 4.12
C SER A 288 -0.41 11.90 4.44
N LEU A 289 -0.93 10.68 4.33
CA LEU A 289 -2.33 10.37 4.61
C LEU A 289 -2.70 10.60 6.09
N MET A 290 -1.78 10.31 7.02
CA MET A 290 -1.96 10.59 8.45
C MET A 290 -2.18 12.10 8.69
N LYS A 291 -1.36 12.94 8.06
CA LYS A 291 -1.49 14.39 8.16
C LYS A 291 -2.81 14.88 7.57
N ILE A 292 -3.18 14.42 6.38
CA ILE A 292 -4.42 14.78 5.71
C ILE A 292 -5.65 14.40 6.56
N ALA A 293 -5.68 13.16 7.05
CA ALA A 293 -6.78 12.67 7.89
C ALA A 293 -6.91 13.46 9.21
N ASN A 294 -5.78 13.78 9.85
CA ASN A 294 -5.79 14.56 11.10
C ASN A 294 -6.26 16.01 10.86
N ASP A 295 -5.82 16.67 9.79
CA ASP A 295 -6.28 18.01 9.47
C ASP A 295 -7.79 18.03 9.20
N ILE A 296 -8.29 17.12 8.37
CA ILE A 296 -9.73 17.02 8.07
C ILE A 296 -10.53 16.76 9.35
N ARG A 297 -10.06 15.86 10.22
CA ARG A 297 -10.69 15.57 11.51
C ARG A 297 -10.73 16.79 12.42
N MET A 298 -9.64 17.57 12.50
CA MET A 298 -9.60 18.79 13.32
C MET A 298 -10.44 19.91 12.72
N LEU A 299 -10.38 20.13 11.41
CA LEU A 299 -11.19 21.17 10.74
C LEU A 299 -12.69 20.90 10.88
N SER A 300 -13.12 19.63 10.95
CA SER A 300 -14.53 19.25 11.13
C SER A 300 -14.96 19.12 12.60
N SER A 301 -14.06 19.38 13.55
CA SER A 301 -14.34 19.17 14.97
C SER A 301 -15.46 20.08 15.49
N GLY A 302 -16.30 19.55 16.39
CA GLY A 302 -17.39 20.31 16.98
C GLY A 302 -18.62 19.45 17.24
N PRO A 303 -19.82 19.87 16.78
CA PRO A 303 -20.12 20.94 15.81
C PRO A 303 -20.09 22.39 16.35
N ARG A 304 -20.21 22.60 17.69
CA ARG A 304 -20.29 23.95 18.25
C ARG A 304 -19.09 24.37 19.08
N CYS A 305 -18.34 23.42 19.62
CA CYS A 305 -17.25 23.66 20.57
C CYS A 305 -15.86 23.28 19.97
N GLY A 306 -15.77 23.13 18.66
CA GLY A 306 -14.52 22.82 17.95
C GLY A 306 -14.20 23.88 16.89
N ILE A 307 -13.36 23.49 15.91
CA ILE A 307 -12.97 24.38 14.81
C ILE A 307 -14.15 24.56 13.84
N GLY A 308 -14.77 23.46 13.36
CA GLY A 308 -16.00 23.48 12.59
C GLY A 308 -15.93 24.18 11.23
N GLU A 309 -14.76 24.34 10.63
CA GLU A 309 -14.59 25.06 9.34
C GLU A 309 -15.04 24.25 8.14
N ILE A 310 -15.06 22.92 8.26
CA ILE A 310 -15.62 22.02 7.24
C ILE A 310 -16.66 21.10 7.87
N ILE A 311 -17.56 20.61 7.03
CA ILE A 311 -18.56 19.59 7.35
C ILE A 311 -18.18 18.33 6.59
N ILE A 312 -18.19 17.19 7.28
CA ILE A 312 -17.97 15.86 6.68
C ILE A 312 -19.28 15.05 6.75
N PRO A 313 -19.45 14.03 5.89
CA PRO A 313 -20.64 13.18 5.94
C PRO A 313 -20.82 12.45 7.26
N ASP A 314 -22.08 12.33 7.68
CA ASP A 314 -22.52 11.52 8.81
C ASP A 314 -22.72 10.08 8.34
N ASN A 315 -21.86 9.15 8.75
CA ASN A 315 -21.90 7.77 8.23
C ASN A 315 -22.59 6.79 9.19
N GLU A 316 -22.53 7.07 10.52
CA GLU A 316 -23.06 6.16 11.53
C GLU A 316 -23.25 6.87 12.89
N PRO A 317 -24.13 6.37 13.79
CA PRO A 317 -24.24 6.90 15.15
C PRO A 317 -22.92 6.77 15.90
N GLY A 318 -22.46 7.87 16.49
CA GLY A 318 -21.12 7.97 17.10
C GLY A 318 -21.06 7.64 18.59
N SER A 319 -22.20 7.35 19.27
CA SER A 319 -22.22 7.12 20.71
C SER A 319 -23.42 6.29 21.16
N SER A 320 -23.18 5.37 22.08
CA SER A 320 -24.24 4.56 22.72
C SER A 320 -25.00 5.32 23.83
N ILE A 321 -24.45 6.44 24.35
CA ILE A 321 -25.01 7.21 25.50
C ILE A 321 -25.20 8.69 25.20
N MET A 322 -24.70 9.23 24.12
CA MET A 322 -24.83 10.64 23.70
C MET A 322 -25.68 10.71 22.43
N PRO A 323 -26.99 10.87 22.50
CA PRO A 323 -27.86 10.89 21.32
C PRO A 323 -27.48 12.02 20.35
N GLY A 324 -27.40 11.70 19.07
CA GLY A 324 -27.05 12.65 18.00
C GLY A 324 -25.58 12.98 17.86
N LYS A 325 -24.68 12.33 18.63
CA LYS A 325 -23.25 12.48 18.43
C LYS A 325 -22.79 11.66 17.21
N VAL A 326 -22.11 12.32 16.28
CA VAL A 326 -21.46 11.68 15.11
C VAL A 326 -19.95 11.87 15.23
N ASN A 327 -19.19 10.85 14.89
CA ASN A 327 -17.74 10.86 14.97
C ASN A 327 -17.11 10.88 13.56
N PRO A 328 -15.89 11.42 13.41
CA PRO A 328 -15.15 11.42 12.16
C PRO A 328 -14.49 10.05 11.91
N THR A 329 -15.31 8.99 11.76
CA THR A 329 -14.86 7.59 11.78
C THR A 329 -13.95 7.22 10.60
N GLN A 330 -14.16 7.82 9.43
CA GLN A 330 -13.29 7.60 8.27
C GLN A 330 -11.87 8.17 8.45
N PRO A 331 -11.68 9.41 8.95
CA PRO A 331 -10.36 9.88 9.38
C PRO A 331 -9.69 8.99 10.45
N GLU A 332 -10.48 8.47 11.41
CA GLU A 332 -9.95 7.56 12.44
C GLU A 332 -9.44 6.26 11.84
N ALA A 333 -10.24 5.62 10.97
CA ALA A 333 -9.84 4.40 10.27
C ALA A 333 -8.57 4.61 9.43
N LEU A 334 -8.51 5.70 8.67
CA LEU A 334 -7.34 6.02 7.85
C LEU A 334 -6.07 6.22 8.70
N THR A 335 -6.17 6.90 9.86
CA THR A 335 -5.02 7.07 10.76
C THR A 335 -4.55 5.76 11.37
N MET A 336 -5.45 4.81 11.70
CA MET A 336 -5.08 3.46 12.16
C MET A 336 -4.36 2.68 11.06
N VAL A 337 -4.84 2.72 9.82
CA VAL A 337 -4.16 2.12 8.65
C VAL A 337 -2.74 2.70 8.50
N CYS A 338 -2.61 4.02 8.57
CA CYS A 338 -1.29 4.66 8.48
C CYS A 338 -0.32 4.19 9.56
N ALA A 339 -0.79 4.06 10.80
CA ALA A 339 0.02 3.54 11.91
C ALA A 339 0.49 2.09 11.65
N GLN A 340 -0.42 1.23 11.15
CA GLN A 340 -0.09 -0.16 10.80
C GLN A 340 0.97 -0.22 9.69
N VAL A 341 0.82 0.58 8.64
CA VAL A 341 1.79 0.63 7.51
C VAL A 341 3.17 1.08 7.98
N MET A 342 3.24 2.07 8.89
CA MET A 342 4.52 2.50 9.48
C MET A 342 5.17 1.38 10.30
N GLY A 343 4.40 0.62 11.06
CA GLY A 343 4.88 -0.54 11.81
C GLY A 343 5.37 -1.67 10.90
N ASN A 344 4.66 -1.94 9.82
CA ASN A 344 5.05 -2.92 8.81
C ASN A 344 6.40 -2.56 8.15
N ASP A 345 6.63 -1.29 7.86
CA ASP A 345 7.90 -0.82 7.28
C ASP A 345 9.10 -1.08 8.21
N VAL A 346 8.93 -0.93 9.50
CA VAL A 346 9.97 -1.31 10.48
C VAL A 346 10.29 -2.80 10.37
N THR A 347 9.28 -3.66 10.29
CA THR A 347 9.47 -5.10 10.11
C THR A 347 10.20 -5.41 8.80
N VAL A 348 9.80 -4.80 7.69
CA VAL A 348 10.43 -4.99 6.38
C VAL A 348 11.88 -4.53 6.38
N SER A 349 12.19 -3.39 6.99
CA SER A 349 13.55 -2.86 7.10
C SER A 349 14.47 -3.78 7.89
N ILE A 350 14.01 -4.30 9.04
CA ILE A 350 14.77 -5.27 9.85
C ILE A 350 14.96 -6.57 9.06
N ALA A 351 13.91 -7.09 8.44
CA ALA A 351 13.96 -8.31 7.66
C ALA A 351 14.88 -8.19 6.43
N GLY A 352 14.83 -7.06 5.71
CA GLY A 352 15.70 -6.77 4.58
C GLY A 352 17.18 -6.71 4.96
N SER A 353 17.48 -6.19 6.17
CA SER A 353 18.87 -6.11 6.67
C SER A 353 19.49 -7.46 7.10
N ASN A 354 18.72 -8.55 7.07
CA ASN A 354 19.14 -9.88 7.52
C ASN A 354 19.49 -10.87 6.39
N GLY A 355 19.87 -10.40 5.22
CA GLY A 355 20.49 -11.23 4.19
C GLY A 355 21.91 -11.65 4.59
N HIS A 356 22.22 -12.96 4.52
CA HIS A 356 23.52 -13.48 4.83
C HIS A 356 24.08 -14.29 3.65
N PHE A 357 25.26 -13.88 3.17
CA PHE A 357 25.89 -14.48 2.00
C PHE A 357 24.94 -14.45 0.79
N GLU A 358 24.54 -15.60 0.24
CA GLU A 358 23.79 -15.72 -1.01
C GLU A 358 22.26 -15.80 -0.82
N LEU A 359 21.73 -15.69 0.42
CA LEU A 359 20.30 -15.79 0.65
C LEU A 359 19.79 -14.97 1.84
N ASN A 360 18.77 -14.16 1.61
CA ASN A 360 17.92 -13.63 2.67
C ASN A 360 16.85 -14.68 3.03
N VAL A 361 16.70 -14.98 4.32
CA VAL A 361 15.74 -15.97 4.84
C VAL A 361 14.60 -15.35 5.65
N PHE A 362 14.20 -14.12 5.30
CA PHE A 362 13.05 -13.40 5.87
C PHE A 362 11.96 -13.11 4.83
N LYS A 363 12.01 -13.78 3.68
CA LYS A 363 11.13 -13.51 2.54
C LYS A 363 9.63 -13.55 2.86
N PRO A 364 9.10 -14.56 3.61
CA PRO A 364 7.68 -14.63 3.89
C PRO A 364 7.16 -13.43 4.70
N VAL A 365 7.89 -12.96 5.70
CA VAL A 365 7.49 -11.82 6.52
C VAL A 365 7.62 -10.49 5.74
N ILE A 366 8.60 -10.38 4.83
CA ILE A 366 8.71 -9.23 3.92
C ILE A 366 7.48 -9.16 3.01
N ALA A 367 7.17 -10.26 2.32
CA ALA A 367 6.01 -10.33 1.42
C ALA A 367 4.71 -10.00 2.14
N TYR A 368 4.47 -10.59 3.31
CA TYR A 368 3.26 -10.36 4.10
C TYR A 368 3.07 -8.89 4.46
N ASN A 369 4.10 -8.24 5.01
CA ASN A 369 3.99 -6.85 5.46
C ASN A 369 3.87 -5.85 4.30
N VAL A 370 4.59 -6.08 3.18
CA VAL A 370 4.47 -5.21 1.99
C VAL A 370 3.09 -5.34 1.36
N LEU A 371 2.59 -6.56 1.16
CA LEU A 371 1.26 -6.79 0.59
C LEU A 371 0.14 -6.24 1.47
N GLN A 372 0.22 -6.44 2.80
CA GLN A 372 -0.73 -5.86 3.73
C GLN A 372 -0.74 -4.33 3.63
N SER A 373 0.45 -3.70 3.61
CA SER A 373 0.56 -2.24 3.51
C SER A 373 -0.01 -1.71 2.20
N ALA A 374 0.29 -2.35 1.09
CA ALA A 374 -0.19 -1.97 -0.23
C ALA A 374 -1.72 -2.06 -0.33
N ARG A 375 -2.31 -3.17 0.15
CA ARG A 375 -3.75 -3.36 0.20
C ARG A 375 -4.44 -2.33 1.09
N LEU A 376 -3.97 -2.19 2.33
CA LEU A 376 -4.58 -1.29 3.31
C LEU A 376 -4.60 0.17 2.84
N ILE A 377 -3.53 0.65 2.21
CA ILE A 377 -3.49 2.01 1.65
C ILE A 377 -4.54 2.17 0.55
N GLY A 378 -4.60 1.22 -0.39
CA GLY A 378 -5.56 1.28 -1.48
C GLY A 378 -7.00 1.29 -0.99
N ASP A 379 -7.37 0.30 -0.18
CA ASP A 379 -8.72 0.13 0.35
C ASP A 379 -9.13 1.33 1.23
N ALA A 380 -8.23 1.80 2.11
CA ALA A 380 -8.52 2.94 2.98
C ALA A 380 -8.68 4.25 2.19
N CYS A 381 -7.90 4.46 1.13
CA CYS A 381 -8.07 5.63 0.26
C CYS A 381 -9.43 5.63 -0.46
N VAL A 382 -9.88 4.46 -0.94
CA VAL A 382 -11.22 4.33 -1.56
C VAL A 382 -12.30 4.61 -0.53
N SER A 383 -12.25 3.92 0.62
CA SER A 383 -13.24 4.11 1.70
C SER A 383 -13.31 5.56 2.18
N PHE A 384 -12.15 6.18 2.42
CA PHE A 384 -12.07 7.57 2.87
C PHE A 384 -12.57 8.55 1.80
N THR A 385 -12.32 8.27 0.53
CA THR A 385 -12.82 9.08 -0.58
C THR A 385 -14.35 9.05 -0.63
N ASP A 386 -14.92 7.85 -0.69
CA ASP A 386 -16.36 7.67 -0.94
C ASP A 386 -17.22 8.10 0.26
N ASN A 387 -16.72 7.88 1.48
CA ASN A 387 -17.48 8.11 2.70
C ASN A 387 -17.07 9.39 3.47
N CYS A 388 -16.05 10.14 3.00
CA CYS A 388 -15.63 11.37 3.65
C CYS A 388 -15.23 12.45 2.63
N ALA A 389 -14.12 12.28 1.89
CA ALA A 389 -13.50 13.35 1.14
C ALA A 389 -14.40 13.94 0.04
N ALA A 390 -15.14 13.09 -0.69
CA ALA A 390 -16.08 13.52 -1.72
C ALA A 390 -17.24 14.37 -1.18
N GLY A 391 -17.64 14.10 0.07
CA GLY A 391 -18.76 14.80 0.74
C GLY A 391 -18.34 15.99 1.60
N ILE A 392 -17.07 16.41 1.62
CA ILE A 392 -16.64 17.58 2.39
C ILE A 392 -17.31 18.84 1.87
N GLU A 393 -17.85 19.64 2.78
CA GLU A 393 -18.43 20.96 2.51
C GLU A 393 -17.75 22.05 3.35
N ALA A 394 -17.69 23.27 2.85
CA ALA A 394 -17.19 24.42 3.60
C ALA A 394 -18.29 24.98 4.53
N ASN A 395 -17.99 25.14 5.81
CA ASN A 395 -18.87 25.79 6.77
C ASN A 395 -18.64 27.32 6.73
N LEU A 396 -19.24 27.97 5.73
CA LEU A 396 -19.02 29.40 5.47
C LEU A 396 -19.26 30.31 6.69
N PRO A 397 -20.30 30.10 7.53
CA PRO A 397 -20.49 30.94 8.73
C PRO A 397 -19.31 30.88 9.72
N GLU A 398 -18.80 29.66 10.02
CA GLU A 398 -17.69 29.50 10.96
C GLU A 398 -16.35 29.99 10.33
N LEU A 399 -16.11 29.73 9.05
CA LEU A 399 -14.95 30.27 8.31
C LEU A 399 -14.91 31.80 8.39
N LYS A 400 -16.03 32.47 8.13
CA LYS A 400 -16.16 33.93 8.22
C LYS A 400 -15.92 34.41 9.64
N LYS A 401 -16.57 33.83 10.62
CA LYS A 401 -16.41 34.17 12.04
C LYS A 401 -14.97 34.09 12.51
N HIS A 402 -14.26 32.99 12.14
CA HIS A 402 -12.84 32.83 12.50
C HIS A 402 -11.97 33.89 11.82
N LEU A 403 -12.20 34.14 10.53
CA LEU A 403 -11.43 35.14 9.77
C LEU A 403 -11.61 36.55 10.38
N GLU A 404 -12.85 36.96 10.66
CA GLU A 404 -13.13 38.27 11.22
C GLU A 404 -12.55 38.47 12.63
N ASN A 405 -12.42 37.42 13.41
CA ASN A 405 -11.85 37.44 14.76
C ASN A 405 -10.30 37.33 14.77
N SER A 406 -9.67 37.03 13.64
CA SER A 406 -8.22 36.82 13.58
C SER A 406 -7.45 38.12 13.79
N LEU A 407 -6.63 38.18 14.84
CA LEU A 407 -5.72 39.30 15.08
C LEU A 407 -4.58 39.36 14.09
N MET A 408 -4.31 38.30 13.33
CA MET A 408 -3.21 38.25 12.37
C MET A 408 -3.50 39.00 11.07
N LEU A 409 -4.73 39.46 10.85
CA LEU A 409 -5.07 40.39 9.78
C LEU A 409 -4.33 41.72 9.92
N VAL A 410 -3.86 42.08 11.11
CA VAL A 410 -3.02 43.26 11.38
C VAL A 410 -1.72 43.25 10.54
N THR A 411 -1.28 42.08 10.07
CA THR A 411 -0.07 41.95 9.24
C THR A 411 -0.17 42.76 7.95
N ALA A 412 -1.38 42.98 7.42
CA ALA A 412 -1.61 43.84 6.27
C ALA A 412 -1.20 45.30 6.51
N LEU A 413 -1.24 45.76 7.75
CA LEU A 413 -0.86 47.12 8.13
C LEU A 413 0.65 47.31 8.22
N ASN A 414 1.45 46.25 8.30
CA ASN A 414 2.92 46.34 8.45
C ASN A 414 3.58 47.23 7.41
N THR A 415 3.13 47.17 6.18
CA THR A 415 3.67 47.93 5.05
C THR A 415 3.26 49.42 5.07
N LYS A 416 2.29 49.79 5.88
CA LYS A 416 1.70 51.14 5.93
C LYS A 416 2.11 51.89 7.21
N ILE A 417 2.02 51.26 8.35
CA ILE A 417 2.27 51.89 9.66
C ILE A 417 3.51 51.32 10.37
N GLY A 418 4.10 50.27 9.85
CA GLY A 418 5.26 49.57 10.41
C GLY A 418 4.92 48.51 11.44
N TYR A 419 5.83 47.56 11.64
CA TYR A 419 5.65 46.36 12.46
C TYR A 419 5.26 46.68 13.93
N TYR A 420 5.93 47.64 14.56
CA TYR A 420 5.71 47.92 15.99
C TYR A 420 4.33 48.52 16.27
N LYS A 421 3.80 49.38 15.39
CA LYS A 421 2.46 49.92 15.53
C LYS A 421 1.39 48.85 15.25
N ALA A 422 1.63 48.00 14.27
CA ALA A 422 0.75 46.83 14.02
C ALA A 422 0.76 45.88 15.23
N ALA A 423 1.88 45.60 15.84
CA ALA A 423 1.99 44.81 17.06
C ALA A 423 1.26 45.46 18.27
N GLU A 424 1.31 46.79 18.40
CA GLU A 424 0.56 47.53 19.41
C GLU A 424 -0.95 47.36 19.22
N ILE A 425 -1.44 47.51 17.98
CA ILE A 425 -2.86 47.28 17.65
C ILE A 425 -3.31 45.90 18.05
N ALA A 426 -2.59 44.82 17.66
CA ALA A 426 -2.95 43.46 17.97
C ALA A 426 -2.96 43.18 19.47
N LYS A 427 -1.95 43.65 20.19
CA LYS A 427 -1.87 43.52 21.66
C LYS A 427 -3.00 44.27 22.37
N TYR A 428 -3.32 45.49 21.91
CA TYR A 428 -4.42 46.29 22.47
C TYR A 428 -5.77 45.60 22.22
N ALA A 429 -6.02 45.15 20.99
CA ALA A 429 -7.26 44.43 20.65
C ALA A 429 -7.44 43.18 21.51
N HIS A 430 -6.39 42.34 21.63
CA HIS A 430 -6.43 41.14 22.44
C HIS A 430 -6.70 41.45 23.93
N LYS A 431 -5.98 42.40 24.51
CA LYS A 431 -6.10 42.76 25.95
C LYS A 431 -7.47 43.29 26.29
N ASN A 432 -8.08 44.07 25.41
CA ASN A 432 -9.32 44.78 25.67
C ASN A 432 -10.56 44.08 25.07
N GLY A 433 -10.39 42.93 24.36
CA GLY A 433 -11.50 42.21 23.73
C GLY A 433 -12.18 43.01 22.59
N THR A 434 -11.43 43.91 21.94
CA THR A 434 -11.90 44.71 20.81
C THR A 434 -11.50 44.11 19.47
N THR A 435 -12.15 44.56 18.40
CA THR A 435 -11.72 44.22 17.03
C THR A 435 -10.41 44.95 16.67
N LEU A 436 -9.69 44.45 15.68
CA LEU A 436 -8.50 45.11 15.14
C LEU A 436 -8.84 46.54 14.62
N ARG A 437 -9.99 46.71 13.99
CA ARG A 437 -10.47 48.00 13.50
C ARG A 437 -10.63 49.01 14.66
N GLU A 438 -11.37 48.63 15.68
CA GLU A 438 -11.59 49.47 16.86
C GLU A 438 -10.25 49.85 17.51
N ALA A 439 -9.37 48.90 17.65
CA ALA A 439 -8.03 49.14 18.22
C ALA A 439 -7.18 50.09 17.33
N ALA A 440 -7.13 49.86 16.02
CA ALA A 440 -6.33 50.63 15.10
C ALA A 440 -6.79 52.09 15.00
N VAL A 441 -8.09 52.32 14.92
CA VAL A 441 -8.67 53.65 14.88
C VAL A 441 -8.61 54.32 16.25
N GLY A 442 -8.92 53.61 17.34
CA GLY A 442 -8.89 54.14 18.71
C GLY A 442 -7.47 54.59 19.16
N LEU A 443 -6.42 53.90 18.68
CA LEU A 443 -5.04 54.27 18.88
C LEU A 443 -4.56 55.41 17.94
N GLY A 444 -5.38 55.81 16.98
CA GLY A 444 -5.06 56.87 16.01
C GLY A 444 -3.98 56.49 14.96
N HIS A 445 -3.83 55.19 14.71
CA HIS A 445 -2.85 54.71 13.73
C HIS A 445 -3.36 54.70 12.30
N VAL A 446 -4.67 54.56 12.10
CA VAL A 446 -5.37 54.62 10.79
C VAL A 446 -6.81 55.14 11.00
N THR A 447 -7.41 55.68 9.91
CA THR A 447 -8.85 55.95 9.88
C THR A 447 -9.66 54.69 9.54
N ASN A 448 -10.99 54.74 9.62
CA ASN A 448 -11.83 53.63 9.19
C ASN A 448 -11.66 53.32 7.67
N GLU A 449 -11.59 54.37 6.87
CA GLU A 449 -11.42 54.27 5.41
C GLU A 449 -10.06 53.67 5.05
N GLU A 450 -9.01 54.08 5.75
CA GLU A 450 -7.65 53.52 5.59
C GLU A 450 -7.62 52.05 6.04
N TYR A 451 -8.27 51.72 7.16
CA TYR A 451 -8.36 50.33 7.61
C TYR A 451 -9.02 49.43 6.55
N ASP A 452 -10.16 49.86 5.99
CA ASP A 452 -10.88 49.10 4.94
C ASP A 452 -10.05 48.96 3.66
N GLN A 453 -9.27 49.98 3.34
CA GLN A 453 -8.39 49.95 2.17
C GLN A 453 -7.22 48.99 2.34
N TYR A 454 -6.64 48.91 3.54
CA TYR A 454 -5.40 48.17 3.79
C TYR A 454 -5.63 46.75 4.28
N VAL A 455 -6.68 46.51 5.06
CA VAL A 455 -6.98 45.19 5.66
C VAL A 455 -8.05 44.47 4.84
N ASP A 456 -7.63 43.94 3.72
CA ASP A 456 -8.46 43.12 2.84
C ASP A 456 -7.87 41.69 2.79
N PRO A 457 -8.49 40.73 3.48
CA PRO A 457 -7.99 39.36 3.53
C PRO A 457 -7.81 38.70 2.17
N SER A 458 -8.63 39.11 1.16
CA SER A 458 -8.54 38.58 -0.20
C SER A 458 -7.25 38.97 -0.94
N LYS A 459 -6.58 40.01 -0.46
CA LYS A 459 -5.28 40.48 -1.00
C LYS A 459 -4.06 39.93 -0.24
N MET A 460 -4.30 39.11 0.78
CA MET A 460 -3.25 38.53 1.62
C MET A 460 -2.86 37.11 1.26
N ILE A 461 -3.48 36.51 0.25
CA ILE A 461 -3.49 35.06 0.01
C ILE A 461 -2.50 34.58 -1.07
N GLY A 462 -1.90 35.42 -1.87
CA GLY A 462 -1.09 34.98 -3.02
C GLY A 462 -1.93 34.25 -4.11
N SER A 463 -1.25 33.62 -5.07
CA SER A 463 -1.89 32.82 -6.12
C SER A 463 -1.52 31.33 -5.99
N LEU A 464 -2.30 30.47 -6.64
CA LEU A 464 -2.00 29.03 -6.82
C LEU A 464 -1.23 28.75 -8.11
N ASP A 465 -0.99 29.77 -8.94
CA ASP A 465 -0.31 29.70 -10.24
C ASP A 465 1.22 29.60 -10.10
#